data_913b8953020850654a603f9f2785ed47
#
_entry.id   913b8953020850654a603f9f2785ed47
#
_cell.length_a   1.000
_cell.length_b   1.000
_cell.length_c   1.000
_cell.angle_alpha   90.00
_cell.angle_beta   90.00
_cell.angle_gamma   90.00
#
_symmetry.space_group_name_H-M   'P 1'
#
loop_
_entity.id
_entity.type
_entity.pdbx_description
1 polymer ?
#
loop_
_entity_poly.entity_id
_entity_poly.type
_entity_poly.pdbx_seq_one_letter_code
_entity_poly.pdbx_strand_id
1 'polypeptide(L)'
;MMLSQVEEMREQLRPSERKLADYVIEAPREVLDLSMTEVAARAGVSQPTIARFCHALGFSGFREFKIRLAQGIATEVPAVYRDVRADEPAPGVAAKVFDRTIGALIQVRNNLSSDSVAAAIDVLAQAKRIEFYGAGGSGITALDMQHKFFRLGMPSVAYSDPHTFLMSAAMLGQGDVVVAISNTGRTRDIVDAARSAVAGGAKVIAVTHGNSPLARIASVGLFANIDEDT
;
A
#
# COMPACT_ATOMS: atom_id res chain seq x y z
N MET A 1 -7.46 -6.50 7.81
CA MET A 1 -8.67 -5.70 7.51
C MET A 1 -9.91 -6.60 7.66
N MET A 2 -11.14 -6.07 7.66
CA MET A 2 -12.31 -6.85 8.11
C MET A 2 -12.63 -8.05 7.20
N LEU A 3 -12.70 -7.85 5.89
CA LEU A 3 -12.94 -8.95 4.94
C LEU A 3 -11.78 -9.93 4.89
N SER A 4 -10.54 -9.45 4.93
CA SER A 4 -9.34 -10.31 5.02
C SER A 4 -9.35 -11.15 6.29
N GLN A 5 -9.82 -10.61 7.43
CA GLN A 5 -9.99 -11.39 8.66
C GLN A 5 -11.03 -12.50 8.49
N VAL A 6 -12.13 -12.24 7.77
CA VAL A 6 -13.14 -13.26 7.45
C VAL A 6 -12.56 -14.36 6.55
N GLU A 7 -11.77 -13.98 5.54
CA GLU A 7 -11.08 -14.89 4.62
C GLU A 7 -10.06 -15.77 5.35
N GLU A 8 -9.19 -15.19 6.17
CA GLU A 8 -8.17 -15.91 6.96
C GLU A 8 -8.79 -16.91 7.94
N MET A 9 -9.91 -16.51 8.56
CA MET A 9 -10.60 -17.37 9.53
C MET A 9 -11.47 -18.46 8.86
N ARG A 10 -11.76 -18.32 7.57
CA ARG A 10 -12.73 -19.16 6.83
C ARG A 10 -12.49 -20.66 7.01
N GLU A 11 -11.24 -21.11 6.90
CA GLU A 11 -10.90 -22.54 7.01
C GLU A 11 -11.04 -23.08 8.44
N GLN A 12 -11.05 -22.21 9.45
CA GLN A 12 -11.20 -22.57 10.86
C GLN A 12 -12.67 -22.57 11.31
N LEU A 13 -13.57 -22.00 10.49
CA LEU A 13 -15.00 -21.91 10.78
C LEU A 13 -15.72 -23.27 10.59
N ARG A 14 -16.81 -23.47 11.34
CA ARG A 14 -17.70 -24.64 11.15
C ARG A 14 -18.41 -24.54 9.79
N PRO A 15 -18.86 -25.65 9.20
CA PRO A 15 -19.48 -25.67 7.88
C PRO A 15 -20.62 -24.66 7.68
N SER A 16 -21.47 -24.45 8.70
CA SER A 16 -22.56 -23.46 8.63
C SER A 16 -22.07 -22.01 8.76
N GLU A 17 -21.01 -21.78 9.53
CA GLU A 17 -20.39 -20.47 9.67
C GLU A 17 -19.58 -20.11 8.43
N ARG A 18 -18.99 -21.11 7.75
CA ARG A 18 -18.29 -20.94 6.47
C ARG A 18 -19.24 -20.47 5.35
N LYS A 19 -20.47 -21.02 5.29
CA LYS A 19 -21.49 -20.52 4.34
C LYS A 19 -21.80 -19.05 4.55
N LEU A 20 -21.86 -18.61 5.82
CA LEU A 20 -22.06 -17.19 6.12
C LEU A 20 -20.83 -16.36 5.75
N ALA A 21 -19.62 -16.85 6.00
CA ALA A 21 -18.38 -16.20 5.56
C ALA A 21 -18.37 -15.99 4.05
N ASP A 22 -18.70 -17.04 3.27
CA ASP A 22 -18.78 -16.99 1.81
C ASP A 22 -19.77 -15.91 1.34
N TYR A 23 -20.96 -15.85 1.95
CA TYR A 23 -21.96 -14.83 1.64
C TYR A 23 -21.51 -13.42 2.00
N VAL A 24 -20.84 -13.24 3.15
CA VAL A 24 -20.29 -11.94 3.56
C VAL A 24 -19.19 -11.48 2.61
N ILE A 25 -18.33 -12.38 2.15
CA ILE A 25 -17.25 -12.05 1.19
C ILE A 25 -17.84 -11.71 -0.18
N GLU A 26 -18.86 -12.45 -0.63
CA GLU A 26 -19.48 -12.27 -1.95
C GLU A 26 -20.31 -10.98 -2.04
N ALA A 27 -21.08 -10.65 -0.99
CA ALA A 27 -22.03 -9.55 -0.99
C ALA A 27 -21.93 -8.66 0.28
N PRO A 28 -20.76 -8.10 0.60
CA PRO A 28 -20.55 -7.41 1.87
C PRO A 28 -21.40 -6.15 2.04
N ARG A 29 -21.69 -5.42 0.97
CA ARG A 29 -22.56 -4.24 1.01
C ARG A 29 -24.01 -4.62 1.28
N GLU A 30 -24.48 -5.70 0.68
CA GLU A 30 -25.84 -6.19 0.90
C GLU A 30 -26.07 -6.59 2.37
N VAL A 31 -25.07 -7.18 3.02
CA VAL A 31 -25.11 -7.52 4.45
C VAL A 31 -25.32 -6.28 5.34
N LEU A 32 -24.85 -5.10 4.91
CA LEU A 32 -25.04 -3.85 5.67
C LEU A 32 -26.50 -3.38 5.69
N ASP A 33 -27.22 -3.62 4.61
CA ASP A 33 -28.60 -3.15 4.46
C ASP A 33 -29.62 -4.12 5.06
N LEU A 34 -29.24 -5.39 5.26
CA LEU A 34 -30.12 -6.44 5.71
C LEU A 34 -30.16 -6.60 7.24
N SER A 35 -31.30 -7.05 7.76
CA SER A 35 -31.43 -7.53 9.14
C SER A 35 -30.74 -8.87 9.35
N MET A 36 -30.50 -9.27 10.61
CA MET A 36 -29.94 -10.60 10.93
C MET A 36 -30.82 -11.75 10.37
N THR A 37 -32.15 -11.57 10.38
CA THR A 37 -33.09 -12.55 9.85
C THR A 37 -32.95 -12.74 8.33
N GLU A 38 -32.82 -11.62 7.61
CA GLU A 38 -32.65 -11.62 6.15
C GLU A 38 -31.29 -12.20 5.75
N VAL A 39 -30.21 -11.83 6.46
CA VAL A 39 -28.88 -12.41 6.24
C VAL A 39 -28.89 -13.92 6.49
N ALA A 40 -29.57 -14.38 7.57
CA ALA A 40 -29.70 -15.79 7.86
C ALA A 40 -30.41 -16.56 6.72
N ALA A 41 -31.50 -15.98 6.21
CA ALA A 41 -32.27 -16.56 5.09
C ALA A 41 -31.43 -16.64 3.80
N ARG A 42 -30.71 -15.57 3.45
CA ARG A 42 -29.88 -15.51 2.21
C ARG A 42 -28.65 -16.40 2.26
N ALA A 43 -27.97 -16.43 3.40
CA ALA A 43 -26.82 -17.30 3.60
C ALA A 43 -27.20 -18.78 3.85
N GLY A 44 -28.50 -19.10 3.97
CA GLY A 44 -28.98 -20.45 4.24
C GLY A 44 -28.54 -20.99 5.60
N VAL A 45 -28.51 -20.12 6.63
CA VAL A 45 -28.06 -20.45 7.99
C VAL A 45 -29.09 -19.98 9.03
N SER A 46 -28.92 -20.41 10.29
CA SER A 46 -29.77 -19.95 11.40
C SER A 46 -29.22 -18.68 12.05
N GLN A 47 -30.07 -17.86 12.68
CA GLN A 47 -29.61 -16.69 13.46
C GLN A 47 -28.60 -17.04 14.56
N PRO A 48 -28.72 -18.15 15.32
CA PRO A 48 -27.67 -18.61 16.23
C PRO A 48 -26.33 -18.87 15.54
N THR A 49 -26.33 -19.27 14.27
CA THR A 49 -25.09 -19.42 13.48
C THR A 49 -24.43 -18.08 13.22
N ILE A 50 -25.21 -17.03 12.92
CA ILE A 50 -24.68 -15.66 12.75
C ILE A 50 -24.04 -15.19 14.06
N ALA A 51 -24.70 -15.41 15.21
CA ALA A 51 -24.15 -15.03 16.50
C ALA A 51 -22.80 -15.72 16.78
N ARG A 52 -22.72 -17.04 16.55
CA ARG A 52 -21.46 -17.79 16.73
C ARG A 52 -20.36 -17.32 15.76
N PHE A 53 -20.70 -17.05 14.51
CA PHE A 53 -19.77 -16.50 13.54
C PHE A 53 -19.20 -15.16 14.01
N CYS A 54 -20.05 -14.23 14.49
CA CYS A 54 -19.59 -12.95 15.02
C CYS A 54 -18.64 -13.15 16.22
N HIS A 55 -18.96 -14.05 17.13
CA HIS A 55 -18.09 -14.37 18.28
C HIS A 55 -16.77 -15.03 17.86
N ALA A 56 -16.79 -15.91 16.85
CA ALA A 56 -15.58 -16.53 16.33
C ALA A 56 -14.60 -15.49 15.73
N LEU A 57 -15.14 -14.41 15.17
CA LEU A 57 -14.36 -13.28 14.66
C LEU A 57 -14.01 -12.23 15.74
N GLY A 58 -14.39 -12.48 17.01
CA GLY A 58 -14.07 -11.59 18.14
C GLY A 58 -15.05 -10.44 18.36
N PHE A 59 -16.24 -10.46 17.73
CA PHE A 59 -17.28 -9.43 17.92
C PHE A 59 -18.31 -9.85 18.95
N SER A 60 -18.83 -8.89 19.69
CA SER A 60 -19.87 -9.10 20.71
C SER A 60 -21.25 -9.49 20.12
N GLY A 61 -21.45 -9.29 18.81
CA GLY A 61 -22.66 -9.65 18.10
C GLY A 61 -22.77 -9.05 16.70
N PHE A 62 -23.89 -9.34 16.02
CA PHE A 62 -24.11 -8.94 14.62
C PHE A 62 -24.12 -7.44 14.39
N ARG A 63 -24.57 -6.64 15.36
CA ARG A 63 -24.57 -5.18 15.26
C ARG A 63 -23.15 -4.64 15.21
N GLU A 64 -22.27 -5.10 16.09
CA GLU A 64 -20.86 -4.68 16.10
C GLU A 64 -20.15 -5.15 14.83
N PHE A 65 -20.40 -6.39 14.43
CA PHE A 65 -19.90 -6.94 13.17
C PHE A 65 -20.28 -6.04 11.98
N LYS A 66 -21.56 -5.63 11.84
CA LYS A 66 -22.02 -4.71 10.79
C LYS A 66 -21.31 -3.36 10.84
N ILE A 67 -21.13 -2.78 12.02
CA ILE A 67 -20.41 -1.50 12.18
C ILE A 67 -18.95 -1.66 11.70
N ARG A 68 -18.28 -2.72 12.09
CA ARG A 68 -16.91 -3.00 11.66
C ARG A 68 -16.81 -3.32 10.17
N LEU A 69 -17.78 -4.06 9.64
CA LEU A 69 -17.90 -4.31 8.22
C LEU A 69 -18.10 -3.01 7.43
N ALA A 70 -18.98 -2.13 7.89
CA ALA A 70 -19.20 -0.81 7.28
C ALA A 70 -17.93 0.06 7.33
N GLN A 71 -17.23 0.09 8.46
CA GLN A 71 -15.96 0.77 8.60
C GLN A 71 -14.90 0.18 7.67
N GLY A 72 -14.82 -1.15 7.59
CA GLY A 72 -13.96 -1.85 6.66
C GLY A 72 -14.28 -1.46 5.21
N ILE A 73 -15.53 -1.54 4.79
CA ILE A 73 -15.97 -1.18 3.44
C ILE A 73 -15.76 0.30 3.14
N ALA A 74 -15.91 1.19 4.11
CA ALA A 74 -15.66 2.62 3.94
C ALA A 74 -14.17 2.96 3.82
N THR A 75 -13.31 2.13 4.41
CA THR A 75 -11.85 2.23 4.33
C THR A 75 -11.24 1.26 3.33
N GLU A 76 -11.93 0.17 3.01
CA GLU A 76 -11.61 -0.74 1.95
C GLU A 76 -12.27 -0.22 0.67
N VAL A 77 -11.48 0.12 -0.32
CA VAL A 77 -11.89 -0.07 -1.71
C VAL A 77 -12.31 -1.54 -1.79
N PRO A 78 -13.42 -1.85 -2.46
CA PRO A 78 -13.84 -3.24 -2.59
C PRO A 78 -12.62 -4.10 -2.88
N ALA A 79 -12.41 -5.16 -2.10
CA ALA A 79 -11.37 -6.13 -2.37
C ALA A 79 -11.71 -6.84 -3.68
N VAL A 80 -11.57 -6.13 -4.79
CA VAL A 80 -11.66 -6.64 -6.14
C VAL A 80 -10.26 -7.12 -6.53
N TYR A 81 -9.64 -7.93 -5.65
CA TYR A 81 -8.57 -8.83 -6.04
C TYR A 81 -9.19 -10.03 -6.79
N ARG A 82 -10.01 -9.74 -7.78
CA ARG A 82 -10.36 -10.75 -8.78
C ARG A 82 -9.27 -10.63 -9.83
N ASP A 83 -8.38 -11.62 -9.85
CA ASP A 83 -7.41 -11.75 -10.93
C ASP A 83 -8.09 -11.57 -12.28
N VAL A 84 -7.42 -10.81 -13.15
CA VAL A 84 -7.87 -10.65 -14.53
C VAL A 84 -7.78 -12.03 -15.18
N ARG A 85 -8.92 -12.59 -15.59
CA ARG A 85 -8.93 -13.87 -16.31
C ARG A 85 -8.67 -13.64 -17.79
N ALA A 86 -7.95 -14.57 -18.40
CA ALA A 86 -7.59 -14.49 -19.83
C ALA A 86 -8.82 -14.46 -20.75
N ASP A 87 -9.97 -14.95 -20.29
CA ASP A 87 -11.24 -15.03 -21.02
C ASP A 87 -12.20 -13.87 -20.69
N GLU A 88 -11.75 -12.87 -19.93
CA GLU A 88 -12.60 -11.78 -19.47
C GLU A 88 -12.78 -10.70 -20.55
N PRO A 89 -14.02 -10.17 -20.77
CA PRO A 89 -14.25 -9.07 -21.68
C PRO A 89 -13.48 -7.79 -21.28
N ALA A 90 -12.92 -7.08 -22.28
CA ALA A 90 -12.11 -5.89 -22.07
C ALA A 90 -12.72 -4.81 -21.15
N PRO A 91 -14.04 -4.51 -21.17
CA PRO A 91 -14.65 -3.58 -20.23
C PRO A 91 -14.54 -4.03 -18.76
N GLY A 92 -14.65 -5.35 -18.51
CA GLY A 92 -14.49 -5.93 -17.16
C GLY A 92 -13.05 -5.82 -16.67
N VAL A 93 -12.08 -6.09 -17.55
CA VAL A 93 -10.65 -5.92 -17.27
C VAL A 93 -10.34 -4.46 -16.92
N ALA A 94 -10.82 -3.51 -17.73
CA ALA A 94 -10.60 -2.09 -17.46
C ALA A 94 -11.15 -1.66 -16.10
N ALA A 95 -12.38 -2.05 -15.75
CA ALA A 95 -12.97 -1.75 -14.46
C ALA A 95 -12.11 -2.29 -13.30
N LYS A 96 -11.64 -3.55 -13.39
CA LYS A 96 -10.79 -4.18 -12.39
C LYS A 96 -9.45 -3.45 -12.20
N VAL A 97 -8.81 -3.04 -13.31
CA VAL A 97 -7.55 -2.27 -13.24
C VAL A 97 -7.75 -0.95 -12.52
N PHE A 98 -8.83 -0.22 -12.82
CA PHE A 98 -9.15 1.03 -12.13
C PHE A 98 -9.46 0.80 -10.65
N ASP A 99 -10.32 -0.16 -10.33
CA ASP A 99 -10.70 -0.47 -8.94
C ASP A 99 -9.48 -0.86 -8.11
N ARG A 100 -8.58 -1.67 -8.67
CA ARG A 100 -7.32 -2.05 -8.05
C ARG A 100 -6.41 -0.85 -7.80
N THR A 101 -6.25 0.02 -8.80
CA THR A 101 -5.43 1.24 -8.67
C THR A 101 -5.99 2.17 -7.60
N ILE A 102 -7.30 2.38 -7.58
CA ILE A 102 -7.99 3.18 -6.56
C ILE A 102 -7.75 2.55 -5.18
N GLY A 103 -7.83 1.21 -5.08
CA GLY A 103 -7.57 0.47 -3.85
C GLY A 103 -6.17 0.69 -3.31
N ALA A 104 -5.19 0.54 -4.15
CA ALA A 104 -3.80 0.76 -3.81
C ALA A 104 -3.55 2.21 -3.33
N LEU A 105 -4.12 3.21 -4.01
CA LEU A 105 -4.00 4.62 -3.62
C LEU A 105 -4.62 4.90 -2.25
N ILE A 106 -5.79 4.34 -1.96
CA ILE A 106 -6.43 4.51 -0.64
C ILE A 106 -5.61 3.82 0.45
N GLN A 107 -5.08 2.63 0.19
CA GLN A 107 -4.20 1.93 1.12
C GLN A 107 -2.94 2.74 1.44
N VAL A 108 -2.27 3.29 0.43
CA VAL A 108 -1.11 4.19 0.64
C VAL A 108 -1.51 5.40 1.47
N ARG A 109 -2.60 6.10 1.10
CA ARG A 109 -3.08 7.27 1.84
C ARG A 109 -3.32 6.98 3.31
N ASN A 110 -3.93 5.83 3.62
CA ASN A 110 -4.28 5.47 5.00
C ASN A 110 -3.06 5.03 5.84
N ASN A 111 -2.01 4.52 5.19
CA ASN A 111 -0.79 4.04 5.84
C ASN A 111 0.34 5.08 5.85
N LEU A 112 0.21 6.16 5.08
CA LEU A 112 1.22 7.21 5.01
C LEU A 112 1.21 8.05 6.29
N SER A 113 2.34 8.10 7.00
CA SER A 113 2.50 8.90 8.20
C SER A 113 2.58 10.38 7.87
N SER A 114 1.69 11.19 8.47
CA SER A 114 1.72 12.65 8.34
C SER A 114 3.05 13.25 8.84
N ASP A 115 3.62 12.69 9.91
CA ASP A 115 4.89 13.14 10.47
C ASP A 115 6.05 12.84 9.52
N SER A 116 6.04 11.67 8.85
CA SER A 116 7.04 11.34 7.83
C SER A 116 6.96 12.26 6.62
N VAL A 117 5.73 12.62 6.20
CA VAL A 117 5.53 13.59 5.11
C VAL A 117 6.06 14.97 5.50
N ALA A 118 5.74 15.47 6.69
CA ALA A 118 6.23 16.74 7.19
C ALA A 118 7.78 16.75 7.26
N ALA A 119 8.38 15.70 7.82
CA ALA A 119 9.83 15.56 7.89
C ALA A 119 10.49 15.51 6.50
N ALA A 120 9.86 14.83 5.53
CA ALA A 120 10.35 14.82 4.15
C ALA A 120 10.31 16.21 3.50
N ILE A 121 9.22 16.95 3.71
CA ILE A 121 9.09 18.33 3.22
C ILE A 121 10.18 19.23 3.82
N ASP A 122 10.42 19.17 5.13
CA ASP A 122 11.44 19.95 5.80
C ASP A 122 12.84 19.64 5.27
N VAL A 123 13.14 18.37 5.04
CA VAL A 123 14.44 17.92 4.47
C VAL A 123 14.61 18.43 3.04
N LEU A 124 13.57 18.32 2.21
CA LEU A 124 13.61 18.75 0.82
C LEU A 124 13.68 20.27 0.68
N ALA A 125 12.94 21.01 1.51
CA ALA A 125 12.94 22.49 1.48
C ALA A 125 14.29 23.12 1.84
N GLN A 126 15.12 22.42 2.63
CA GLN A 126 16.45 22.88 3.05
C GLN A 126 17.57 22.33 2.16
N ALA A 127 17.25 21.50 1.16
CA ALA A 127 18.24 20.85 0.32
C ALA A 127 18.99 21.84 -0.58
N LYS A 128 20.30 21.72 -0.64
CA LYS A 128 21.14 22.41 -1.63
C LYS A 128 20.98 21.82 -3.02
N ARG A 129 20.84 20.49 -3.07
CA ARG A 129 20.65 19.68 -4.26
C ARG A 129 19.84 18.46 -3.91
N ILE A 130 18.95 18.06 -4.80
CA ILE A 130 18.13 16.85 -4.66
C ILE A 130 18.48 15.89 -5.81
N GLU A 131 18.80 14.66 -5.48
CA GLU A 131 18.99 13.60 -6.45
C GLU A 131 17.94 12.52 -6.28
N PHE A 132 17.30 12.11 -7.38
CA PHE A 132 16.30 11.06 -7.42
C PHE A 132 16.92 9.80 -8.01
N TYR A 133 16.93 8.70 -7.27
CA TYR A 133 17.47 7.42 -7.70
C TYR A 133 16.37 6.38 -7.83
N GLY A 134 16.36 5.68 -8.96
CA GLY A 134 15.44 4.57 -9.19
C GLY A 134 15.90 3.72 -10.36
N ALA A 135 15.72 2.42 -10.31
CA ALA A 135 16.04 1.51 -11.39
C ALA A 135 14.77 0.94 -12.03
N GLY A 136 14.77 0.64 -13.34
CA GLY A 136 13.62 0.13 -14.06
C GLY A 136 12.40 1.06 -13.97
N GLY A 137 11.23 0.53 -13.57
CA GLY A 137 10.00 1.33 -13.38
C GLY A 137 10.17 2.45 -12.36
N SER A 138 10.92 2.22 -11.27
CA SER A 138 11.24 3.27 -10.29
C SER A 138 12.09 4.40 -10.89
N GLY A 139 12.88 4.12 -11.94
CA GLY A 139 13.63 5.15 -12.67
C GLY A 139 12.72 6.12 -13.42
N ILE A 140 11.60 5.65 -13.97
CA ILE A 140 10.57 6.50 -14.60
C ILE A 140 9.96 7.43 -13.54
N THR A 141 9.65 6.90 -12.36
CA THR A 141 9.14 7.69 -11.24
C THR A 141 10.16 8.73 -10.78
N ALA A 142 11.45 8.39 -10.72
CA ALA A 142 12.52 9.32 -10.37
C ALA A 142 12.60 10.50 -11.36
N LEU A 143 12.49 10.22 -12.66
CA LEU A 143 12.45 11.27 -13.72
C LEU A 143 11.21 12.16 -13.61
N ASP A 144 10.04 11.59 -13.34
CA ASP A 144 8.81 12.36 -13.15
C ASP A 144 8.89 13.25 -11.91
N MET A 145 9.44 12.76 -10.81
CA MET A 145 9.69 13.58 -9.61
C MET A 145 10.66 14.71 -9.90
N GLN A 146 11.79 14.41 -10.53
CA GLN A 146 12.77 15.45 -10.92
C GLN A 146 12.12 16.55 -11.77
N HIS A 147 11.31 16.18 -12.77
CA HIS A 147 10.60 17.16 -13.60
C HIS A 147 9.68 18.09 -12.79
N LYS A 148 8.99 17.53 -11.78
CA LYS A 148 8.12 18.31 -10.88
C LYS A 148 8.91 19.27 -10.00
N PHE A 149 10.01 18.79 -9.40
CA PHE A 149 10.89 19.63 -8.55
C PHE A 149 11.63 20.69 -9.34
N PHE A 150 12.06 20.41 -10.57
CA PHE A 150 12.63 21.41 -11.48
C PHE A 150 11.67 22.59 -11.70
N ARG A 151 10.37 22.32 -11.87
CA ARG A 151 9.35 23.39 -12.02
C ARG A 151 9.17 24.25 -10.76
N LEU A 152 9.56 23.75 -9.59
CA LEU A 152 9.60 24.51 -8.34
C LEU A 152 10.90 25.33 -8.18
N GLY A 153 11.78 25.30 -9.18
CA GLY A 153 13.07 25.99 -9.13
C GLY A 153 14.11 25.32 -8.24
N MET A 154 13.89 24.06 -7.85
CA MET A 154 14.82 23.34 -6.99
C MET A 154 15.93 22.67 -7.82
N PRO A 155 17.22 22.84 -7.45
CA PRO A 155 18.32 22.12 -8.09
C PRO A 155 18.12 20.61 -7.93
N SER A 156 17.75 19.93 -9.00
CA SER A 156 17.39 18.53 -8.96
C SER A 156 17.81 17.76 -10.20
N VAL A 157 18.20 16.51 -10.01
CA VAL A 157 18.57 15.58 -11.09
C VAL A 157 18.04 14.18 -10.77
N ALA A 158 17.74 13.39 -11.80
CA ALA A 158 17.35 11.99 -11.65
C ALA A 158 18.35 11.08 -12.36
N TYR A 159 18.69 9.99 -11.73
CA TYR A 159 19.53 8.93 -12.29
C TYR A 159 18.83 7.59 -12.20
N SER A 160 18.78 6.88 -13.33
CA SER A 160 18.21 5.54 -13.43
C SER A 160 19.26 4.45 -13.74
N ASP A 161 20.47 4.87 -14.08
CA ASP A 161 21.60 3.98 -14.33
C ASP A 161 22.42 3.74 -13.06
N PRO A 162 22.65 2.48 -12.65
CA PRO A 162 23.37 2.13 -11.42
C PRO A 162 24.77 2.71 -11.33
N HIS A 163 25.55 2.70 -12.42
CA HIS A 163 26.91 3.25 -12.41
C HIS A 163 26.89 4.76 -12.13
N THR A 164 25.96 5.46 -12.76
CA THR A 164 25.85 6.91 -12.62
C THR A 164 25.42 7.30 -11.21
N PHE A 165 24.35 6.70 -10.66
CA PHE A 165 23.90 7.09 -9.32
C PHE A 165 24.85 6.62 -8.21
N LEU A 166 25.57 5.49 -8.35
CA LEU A 166 26.60 5.07 -7.39
C LEU A 166 27.78 6.06 -7.35
N MET A 167 28.24 6.53 -8.53
CA MET A 167 29.28 7.56 -8.60
C MET A 167 28.80 8.89 -7.99
N SER A 168 27.57 9.30 -8.33
CA SER A 168 27.00 10.56 -7.80
C SER A 168 26.83 10.49 -6.29
N ALA A 169 26.32 9.38 -5.77
CA ALA A 169 26.13 9.19 -4.32
C ALA A 169 27.42 9.31 -3.51
N ALA A 170 28.56 8.89 -4.08
CA ALA A 170 29.87 9.02 -3.45
C ALA A 170 30.40 10.46 -3.38
N MET A 171 29.84 11.38 -4.16
CA MET A 171 30.21 12.80 -4.21
C MET A 171 29.27 13.71 -3.39
N LEU A 172 28.20 13.13 -2.80
CA LEU A 172 27.26 13.90 -2.01
C LEU A 172 27.79 14.20 -0.61
N GLY A 173 27.32 15.32 -0.05
CA GLY A 173 27.75 15.77 1.25
C GLY A 173 26.63 16.44 2.04
N GLN A 174 27.01 17.13 3.09
CA GLN A 174 26.09 17.82 4.00
C GLN A 174 25.25 18.90 3.27
N GLY A 175 23.94 18.78 3.38
CA GLY A 175 22.96 19.64 2.72
C GLY A 175 22.43 19.06 1.40
N ASP A 176 23.02 17.98 0.89
CA ASP A 176 22.48 17.26 -0.26
C ASP A 176 21.43 16.23 0.22
N VAL A 177 20.46 15.94 -0.65
CA VAL A 177 19.37 15.00 -0.38
C VAL A 177 19.24 14.00 -1.51
N VAL A 178 19.15 12.73 -1.17
CA VAL A 178 18.77 11.65 -2.10
C VAL A 178 17.34 11.22 -1.82
N VAL A 179 16.50 11.18 -2.85
CA VAL A 179 15.22 10.48 -2.83
C VAL A 179 15.42 9.13 -3.53
N ALA A 180 15.55 8.09 -2.75
CA ALA A 180 15.78 6.73 -3.24
C ALA A 180 14.43 5.99 -3.39
N ILE A 181 14.12 5.56 -4.61
CA ILE A 181 12.85 4.93 -4.97
C ILE A 181 13.09 3.48 -5.33
N SER A 182 12.51 2.57 -4.55
CA SER A 182 12.56 1.13 -4.80
C SER A 182 11.36 0.47 -4.14
N ASN A 183 10.48 -0.15 -4.91
CA ASN A 183 9.27 -0.76 -4.35
C ASN A 183 9.64 -1.78 -3.25
N THR A 184 10.43 -2.78 -3.54
CA THR A 184 10.86 -3.78 -2.55
C THR A 184 11.88 -3.25 -1.53
N GLY A 185 12.57 -2.16 -1.84
CA GLY A 185 13.68 -1.61 -1.05
C GLY A 185 14.87 -2.56 -0.89
N ARG A 186 14.98 -3.55 -1.79
CA ARG A 186 16.01 -4.61 -1.79
C ARG A 186 16.94 -4.53 -3.00
N THR A 187 16.68 -3.65 -3.95
CA THR A 187 17.56 -3.43 -5.11
C THR A 187 18.93 -3.02 -4.61
N ARG A 188 19.92 -3.91 -4.82
CA ARG A 188 21.26 -3.80 -4.23
C ARG A 188 21.91 -2.45 -4.53
N ASP A 189 21.90 -2.04 -5.79
CA ASP A 189 22.57 -0.81 -6.21
C ASP A 189 21.96 0.44 -5.57
N ILE A 190 20.62 0.49 -5.41
CA ILE A 190 19.93 1.59 -4.70
C ILE A 190 20.29 1.60 -3.22
N VAL A 191 20.36 0.43 -2.58
CA VAL A 191 20.75 0.29 -1.17
C VAL A 191 22.20 0.74 -0.96
N ASP A 192 23.10 0.35 -1.86
CA ASP A 192 24.52 0.71 -1.78
C ASP A 192 24.74 2.20 -2.05
N ALA A 193 24.02 2.79 -3.01
CA ALA A 193 24.04 4.24 -3.25
C ALA A 193 23.51 5.03 -2.03
N ALA A 194 22.40 4.58 -1.42
CA ALA A 194 21.86 5.21 -0.21
C ALA A 194 22.86 5.19 0.95
N ARG A 195 23.56 4.05 1.16
CA ARG A 195 24.64 3.95 2.16
C ARG A 195 25.79 4.92 1.89
N SER A 196 26.24 5.00 0.62
CA SER A 196 27.31 5.90 0.21
C SER A 196 26.92 7.36 0.46
N ALA A 197 25.71 7.76 0.09
CA ALA A 197 25.20 9.11 0.33
C ALA A 197 25.17 9.46 1.82
N VAL A 198 24.66 8.55 2.67
CA VAL A 198 24.64 8.74 4.13
C VAL A 198 26.06 8.85 4.70
N ALA A 199 26.99 8.00 4.23
CA ALA A 199 28.39 8.06 4.65
C ALA A 199 29.08 9.39 4.28
N GLY A 200 28.68 10.02 3.17
CA GLY A 200 29.10 11.36 2.74
C GLY A 200 28.44 12.51 3.52
N GLY A 201 27.44 12.23 4.34
CA GLY A 201 26.69 13.23 5.12
C GLY A 201 25.41 13.75 4.48
N ALA A 202 25.01 13.21 3.34
CA ALA A 202 23.73 13.54 2.71
C ALA A 202 22.56 12.89 3.47
N LYS A 203 21.37 13.49 3.37
CA LYS A 203 20.15 12.87 3.90
C LYS A 203 19.49 11.99 2.83
N VAL A 204 18.92 10.88 3.25
CA VAL A 204 18.20 9.96 2.37
C VAL A 204 16.73 9.90 2.75
N ILE A 205 15.86 10.16 1.78
CA ILE A 205 14.42 9.91 1.85
C ILE A 205 14.15 8.64 1.05
N ALA A 206 13.57 7.62 1.67
CA ALA A 206 13.23 6.38 0.99
C ALA A 206 11.74 6.33 0.65
N VAL A 207 11.42 6.11 -0.63
CA VAL A 207 10.07 5.74 -1.10
C VAL A 207 10.09 4.24 -1.37
N THR A 208 9.55 3.44 -0.43
CA THR A 208 9.78 2.00 -0.43
C THR A 208 8.81 1.25 0.49
N HIS A 209 8.94 -0.08 0.56
CA HIS A 209 8.28 -0.92 1.55
C HIS A 209 8.93 -0.74 2.95
N GLY A 210 8.11 -0.59 4.01
CA GLY A 210 8.54 -0.22 5.36
C GLY A 210 9.56 -1.17 6.01
N ASN A 211 9.47 -2.48 5.76
CA ASN A 211 10.36 -3.49 6.33
C ASN A 211 11.56 -3.84 5.44
N SER A 212 12.09 -2.87 4.70
CA SER A 212 13.16 -3.09 3.72
C SER A 212 14.54 -2.66 4.20
N PRO A 213 15.63 -3.17 3.59
CA PRO A 213 16.97 -2.67 3.81
C PRO A 213 17.12 -1.18 3.56
N LEU A 214 16.47 -0.64 2.52
CA LEU A 214 16.50 0.78 2.18
C LEU A 214 15.81 1.63 3.26
N ALA A 215 14.67 1.17 3.78
CA ALA A 215 13.94 1.85 4.87
C ALA A 215 14.79 2.04 6.13
N ARG A 216 15.67 1.06 6.44
CA ARG A 216 16.55 1.13 7.61
C ARG A 216 17.72 2.12 7.47
N ILE A 217 18.10 2.47 6.27
CA ILE A 217 19.20 3.41 5.98
C ILE A 217 18.67 4.84 5.94
N ALA A 218 17.43 5.02 5.51
CA ALA A 218 16.84 6.31 5.26
C ALA A 218 16.71 7.19 6.52
N SER A 219 16.96 8.48 6.38
CA SER A 219 16.69 9.49 7.40
C SER A 219 15.17 9.71 7.56
N VAL A 220 14.42 9.55 6.47
CA VAL A 220 12.95 9.64 6.42
C VAL A 220 12.42 8.55 5.50
N GLY A 221 11.40 7.82 5.97
CA GLY A 221 10.72 6.79 5.19
C GLY A 221 9.31 7.20 4.78
N LEU A 222 9.02 7.15 3.49
CA LEU A 222 7.68 7.25 2.92
C LEU A 222 7.28 5.84 2.42
N PHE A 223 6.45 5.16 3.19
CA PHE A 223 6.20 3.74 2.97
C PHE A 223 4.93 3.51 2.16
N ALA A 224 5.11 2.97 0.96
CA ALA A 224 4.05 2.43 0.11
C ALA A 224 4.08 0.90 0.22
N ASN A 225 3.34 0.35 1.19
CA ASN A 225 3.25 -1.10 1.37
C ASN A 225 2.19 -1.65 0.41
N ILE A 226 2.54 -1.77 -0.86
CA ILE A 226 1.70 -2.33 -1.92
C ILE A 226 2.44 -3.52 -2.50
N ASP A 227 1.75 -4.65 -2.64
CA ASP A 227 2.27 -5.80 -3.36
C ASP A 227 2.23 -5.53 -4.87
N GLU A 228 3.35 -5.70 -5.55
CA GLU A 228 3.40 -5.77 -7.00
C GLU A 228 2.99 -7.18 -7.43
N ASP A 229 1.94 -7.29 -8.25
CA ASP A 229 1.70 -8.52 -8.99
C ASP A 229 2.62 -8.53 -10.19
N THR A 230 3.51 -9.48 -10.20
CA THR A 230 4.38 -9.83 -11.33
C THR A 230 3.69 -10.79 -12.28
#